data_cfd2874f6159602a885e79534024f92e
#
_entry.id   cfd2874f6159602a885e79534024f92e
#
_cell.length_a   1.000
_cell.length_b   1.000
_cell.length_c   1.000
_cell.angle_alpha   90.00
_cell.angle_beta   90.00
_cell.angle_gamma   90.00
#
_symmetry.space_group_name_H-M   'P 1'
#
loop_
_entity.id
_entity.type
_entity.pdbx_description
1 polymer ?
#
loop_
_entity_poly.entity_id
_entity_poly.type
_entity_poly.pdbx_seq_one_letter_code
_entity_poly.pdbx_strand_id
1 'polypeptide(L)'
;MNIGIVGLGKLGKSLYRVISDNTENDLCYYDRIDMGDEFKFRTLKEIDKSEIIFICVDTPEDERFDGSNFYNIDDINNFDYEYGSIVNTLDSLENNESLIVITSTVSPKYINKIVNKYPNSNIIYNPFMFEGGNEYNSIKNQTDVILGIREGQTNEEKLINLYDSITSGINYHRLDYVSASLLKMTHNVYVSLRISFVNSVQRLTDELGVEPSPILNSLKLFPIFNKPKFMGIGLPSGGPCIPRDSLVISNSLPNDTFFKGILNERMNHVEWLTKRIIDIMNL
;
A
#
# COMPACT_ATOMS: atom_id res chain seq x y z
N MET A 1 -26.32 2.35 6.39
CA MET A 1 -25.94 2.28 4.96
C MET A 1 -25.66 0.83 4.58
N ASN A 2 -25.90 0.47 3.34
CA ASN A 2 -25.48 -0.82 2.80
C ASN A 2 -24.10 -0.68 2.21
N ILE A 3 -23.14 -1.48 2.65
CA ILE A 3 -21.73 -1.41 2.25
C ILE A 3 -21.29 -2.75 1.68
N GLY A 4 -20.78 -2.73 0.45
CA GLY A 4 -20.21 -3.87 -0.23
C GLY A 4 -18.69 -3.81 -0.24
N ILE A 5 -18.04 -4.97 -0.08
CA ILE A 5 -16.57 -5.09 -0.19
C ILE A 5 -16.27 -6.15 -1.26
N VAL A 6 -15.52 -5.79 -2.28
CA VAL A 6 -15.05 -6.69 -3.33
C VAL A 6 -13.57 -6.99 -3.10
N GLY A 7 -13.28 -8.27 -2.85
CA GLY A 7 -11.95 -8.74 -2.44
C GLY A 7 -11.80 -8.80 -0.93
N LEU A 8 -11.82 -10.01 -0.36
CA LEU A 8 -11.70 -10.24 1.08
C LEU A 8 -10.31 -10.77 1.47
N GLY A 9 -9.28 -10.19 0.87
CA GLY A 9 -7.87 -10.38 1.27
C GLY A 9 -7.57 -9.73 2.62
N LYS A 10 -6.29 -9.54 2.96
CA LYS A 10 -5.87 -8.95 4.25
C LYS A 10 -6.53 -7.59 4.52
N LEU A 11 -6.50 -6.69 3.53
CA LEU A 11 -7.11 -5.37 3.65
C LEU A 11 -8.63 -5.44 3.74
N GLY A 12 -9.28 -6.18 2.83
CA GLY A 12 -10.74 -6.30 2.80
C GLY A 12 -11.30 -6.90 4.08
N LYS A 13 -10.67 -7.96 4.64
CA LYS A 13 -11.06 -8.54 5.94
C LYS A 13 -10.93 -7.55 7.08
N SER A 14 -9.82 -6.82 7.13
CA SER A 14 -9.59 -5.83 8.19
C SER A 14 -10.57 -4.68 8.10
N LEU A 15 -10.85 -4.19 6.89
CA LEU A 15 -11.84 -3.14 6.65
C LEU A 15 -13.25 -3.61 7.03
N TYR A 16 -13.65 -4.82 6.62
CA TYR A 16 -14.95 -5.41 6.99
C TYR A 16 -15.11 -5.44 8.52
N ARG A 17 -14.12 -5.99 9.24
CA ARG A 17 -14.15 -6.07 10.71
C ARG A 17 -14.17 -4.70 11.37
N VAL A 18 -13.36 -3.75 10.91
CA VAL A 18 -13.35 -2.40 11.47
C VAL A 18 -14.72 -1.74 11.33
N ILE A 19 -15.38 -1.86 10.17
CA ILE A 19 -16.70 -1.29 9.98
C ILE A 19 -17.75 -2.04 10.81
N SER A 20 -17.74 -3.38 10.79
CA SER A 20 -18.68 -4.21 11.54
C SER A 20 -18.60 -3.98 13.06
N ASP A 21 -17.38 -3.86 13.60
CA ASP A 21 -17.17 -3.73 15.04
C ASP A 21 -17.50 -2.33 15.59
N ASN A 22 -17.55 -1.31 14.73
CA ASN A 22 -17.66 0.08 15.16
C ASN A 22 -18.90 0.81 14.59
N THR A 23 -19.72 0.15 13.78
CA THR A 23 -20.91 0.75 13.16
C THR A 23 -22.07 -0.24 13.06
N GLU A 24 -23.30 0.28 12.90
CA GLU A 24 -24.53 -0.49 12.65
C GLU A 24 -24.83 -0.62 11.13
N ASN A 25 -23.83 -0.50 10.26
CA ASN A 25 -24.04 -0.61 8.82
C ASN A 25 -24.26 -2.06 8.39
N ASP A 26 -25.08 -2.29 7.36
CA ASP A 26 -25.26 -3.62 6.77
C ASP A 26 -24.10 -3.89 5.79
N LEU A 27 -23.23 -4.83 6.14
CA LEU A 27 -22.05 -5.19 5.35
C LEU A 27 -22.27 -6.51 4.61
N CYS A 28 -21.76 -6.54 3.40
CA CYS A 28 -21.61 -7.78 2.64
C CYS A 28 -20.29 -7.73 1.83
N TYR A 29 -19.87 -8.89 1.37
CA TYR A 29 -18.68 -8.99 0.53
C TYR A 29 -18.89 -9.92 -0.66
N TYR A 30 -18.02 -9.73 -1.65
CA TYR A 30 -17.79 -10.66 -2.75
C TYR A 30 -16.30 -10.98 -2.85
N ASP A 31 -16.00 -12.25 -3.00
CA ASP A 31 -14.68 -12.73 -3.40
C ASP A 31 -14.86 -13.93 -4.33
N ARG A 32 -13.82 -14.33 -5.04
CA ARG A 32 -13.83 -15.55 -5.88
C ARG A 32 -14.01 -16.82 -5.05
N ILE A 33 -13.68 -16.77 -3.78
CA ILE A 33 -13.81 -17.86 -2.81
C ILE A 33 -14.66 -17.37 -1.65
N ASP A 34 -15.65 -18.15 -1.25
CA ASP A 34 -16.40 -17.90 -0.02
C ASP A 34 -15.48 -18.08 1.21
N MET A 35 -15.37 -17.05 2.04
CA MET A 35 -14.48 -17.01 3.20
C MET A 35 -15.14 -17.53 4.49
N GLY A 36 -16.34 -18.11 4.39
CA GLY A 36 -17.06 -18.74 5.49
C GLY A 36 -18.02 -17.81 6.25
N ASP A 37 -18.74 -18.39 7.22
CA ASP A 37 -19.92 -17.82 7.88
C ASP A 37 -19.65 -16.56 8.73
N GLU A 38 -18.39 -16.24 9.01
CA GLU A 38 -18.03 -15.02 9.74
C GLU A 38 -18.35 -13.74 8.93
N PHE A 39 -18.44 -13.87 7.59
CA PHE A 39 -18.66 -12.76 6.66
C PHE A 39 -19.88 -13.03 5.78
N LYS A 40 -20.67 -11.98 5.52
CA LYS A 40 -21.90 -12.09 4.70
C LYS A 40 -21.55 -12.08 3.22
N PHE A 41 -21.37 -13.27 2.64
CA PHE A 41 -21.09 -13.44 1.19
C PHE A 41 -22.28 -13.05 0.33
N ARG A 42 -22.02 -12.38 -0.81
CA ARG A 42 -23.00 -12.00 -1.82
C ARG A 42 -22.40 -12.10 -3.23
N THR A 43 -23.26 -12.17 -4.23
CA THR A 43 -22.85 -12.05 -5.64
C THR A 43 -22.50 -10.60 -5.98
N LEU A 44 -21.70 -10.39 -7.03
CA LEU A 44 -21.37 -9.02 -7.51
C LEU A 44 -22.63 -8.21 -7.85
N LYS A 45 -23.66 -8.84 -8.39
CA LYS A 45 -24.96 -8.21 -8.68
C LYS A 45 -25.70 -7.73 -7.42
N GLU A 46 -25.51 -8.38 -6.30
CA GLU A 46 -26.05 -7.94 -5.00
C GLU A 46 -25.19 -6.83 -4.40
N ILE A 47 -23.85 -6.92 -4.53
CA ILE A 47 -22.91 -5.86 -4.12
C ILE A 47 -23.18 -4.56 -4.86
N ASP A 48 -23.54 -4.63 -6.16
CA ASP A 48 -23.85 -3.44 -6.98
C ASP A 48 -25.01 -2.58 -6.43
N LYS A 49 -25.84 -3.15 -5.55
CA LYS A 49 -26.93 -2.42 -4.87
C LYS A 49 -26.47 -1.65 -3.61
N SER A 50 -25.22 -1.74 -3.24
CA SER A 50 -24.69 -1.07 -2.06
C SER A 50 -24.52 0.43 -2.29
N GLU A 51 -24.67 1.23 -1.22
CA GLU A 51 -24.47 2.69 -1.28
C GLU A 51 -22.98 3.05 -1.38
N ILE A 52 -22.12 2.23 -0.77
CA ILE A 52 -20.65 2.32 -0.86
C ILE A 52 -20.12 0.95 -1.25
N ILE A 53 -19.23 0.91 -2.24
CA ILE A 53 -18.55 -0.31 -2.69
C ILE A 53 -17.04 -0.11 -2.59
N PHE A 54 -16.41 -0.85 -1.68
CA PHE A 54 -14.95 -0.88 -1.59
C PHE A 54 -14.38 -1.94 -2.53
N ILE A 55 -13.43 -1.56 -3.36
CA ILE A 55 -12.65 -2.46 -4.22
C ILE A 55 -11.29 -2.70 -3.56
N CYS A 56 -11.15 -3.88 -2.93
CA CYS A 56 -9.97 -4.34 -2.20
C CYS A 56 -9.31 -5.54 -2.87
N VAL A 57 -9.50 -5.68 -4.18
CA VAL A 57 -8.97 -6.81 -4.96
C VAL A 57 -7.45 -6.74 -5.06
N ASP A 58 -6.84 -7.90 -5.29
CA ASP A 58 -5.41 -7.97 -5.49
C ASP A 58 -4.99 -7.33 -6.82
N THR A 59 -3.84 -6.68 -6.78
CA THR A 59 -3.13 -6.17 -7.96
C THR A 59 -1.77 -6.85 -7.99
N PRO A 60 -1.71 -8.08 -8.54
CA PRO A 60 -0.47 -8.84 -8.56
C PRO A 60 0.60 -8.10 -9.36
N GLU A 61 1.83 -8.38 -9.02
CA GLU A 61 2.98 -7.94 -9.78
C GLU A 61 3.11 -8.74 -11.08
N ASP A 62 3.85 -8.16 -12.01
CA ASP A 62 4.38 -8.84 -13.19
C ASP A 62 5.08 -10.15 -12.80
N GLU A 63 4.82 -11.24 -13.50
CA GLU A 63 5.38 -12.57 -13.26
C GLU A 63 6.91 -12.60 -13.20
N ARG A 64 7.57 -11.59 -13.80
CA ARG A 64 9.02 -11.40 -13.73
C ARG A 64 9.50 -11.02 -12.33
N PHE A 65 8.59 -10.65 -11.42
CA PHE A 65 8.90 -10.26 -10.04
C PHE A 65 8.10 -11.10 -9.06
N ASP A 66 8.74 -12.08 -8.42
CA ASP A 66 8.09 -12.94 -7.42
C ASP A 66 8.39 -12.53 -5.96
N GLY A 67 8.99 -11.37 -5.75
CA GLY A 67 9.32 -10.85 -4.42
C GLY A 67 10.45 -11.59 -3.69
N SER A 68 10.77 -12.81 -4.10
CA SER A 68 11.84 -13.65 -3.55
C SER A 68 13.09 -13.65 -4.43
N ASN A 69 12.95 -13.45 -5.74
CA ASN A 69 14.06 -13.46 -6.66
C ASN A 69 14.88 -12.17 -6.59
N PHE A 70 16.17 -12.36 -6.68
CA PHE A 70 17.15 -11.28 -6.77
C PHE A 70 17.29 -10.89 -8.24
N TYR A 71 16.51 -9.91 -8.68
CA TYR A 71 16.62 -9.41 -10.05
C TYR A 71 17.78 -8.43 -10.19
N ASN A 72 18.44 -8.49 -11.33
CA ASN A 72 19.16 -7.34 -11.80
C ASN A 72 18.11 -6.24 -12.12
N ILE A 73 18.08 -5.18 -11.32
CA ILE A 73 17.10 -4.11 -11.40
C ILE A 73 17.14 -3.42 -12.77
N ASP A 74 18.31 -3.43 -13.43
CA ASP A 74 18.48 -2.86 -14.75
C ASP A 74 17.76 -3.64 -15.86
N ASP A 75 17.48 -4.93 -15.63
CA ASP A 75 16.76 -5.79 -16.58
C ASP A 75 15.24 -5.67 -16.47
N ILE A 76 14.70 -5.03 -15.41
CA ILE A 76 13.26 -4.88 -15.20
C ILE A 76 12.81 -3.51 -15.72
N ASN A 77 12.67 -3.39 -17.02
CA ASN A 77 12.08 -2.20 -17.66
C ASN A 77 10.55 -2.34 -17.73
N ASN A 78 9.84 -1.24 -17.59
CA ASN A 78 8.38 -1.14 -17.69
C ASN A 78 7.59 -2.03 -16.70
N PHE A 79 8.13 -2.25 -15.51
CA PHE A 79 7.41 -2.94 -14.44
C PHE A 79 6.22 -2.11 -13.96
N ASP A 80 5.06 -2.74 -13.87
CA ASP A 80 3.83 -2.20 -13.25
C ASP A 80 3.01 -3.37 -12.68
N TYR A 81 1.85 -3.08 -12.11
CA TYR A 81 0.90 -4.07 -11.60
C TYR A 81 -0.07 -4.53 -12.68
N GLU A 82 -0.65 -5.71 -12.45
CA GLU A 82 -1.79 -6.20 -13.22
C GLU A 82 -3.10 -5.66 -12.65
N TYR A 83 -3.86 -4.93 -13.45
CA TYR A 83 -5.09 -4.24 -13.02
C TYR A 83 -6.39 -4.93 -13.46
N GLY A 84 -6.28 -6.11 -14.06
CA GLY A 84 -7.43 -6.86 -14.58
C GLY A 84 -8.54 -7.07 -13.55
N SER A 85 -8.18 -7.38 -12.29
CA SER A 85 -9.17 -7.58 -11.23
C SER A 85 -9.98 -6.32 -10.90
N ILE A 86 -9.34 -5.14 -10.90
CA ILE A 86 -10.03 -3.85 -10.69
C ILE A 86 -10.96 -3.57 -11.87
N VAL A 87 -10.45 -3.67 -13.09
CA VAL A 87 -11.20 -3.37 -14.33
C VAL A 87 -12.40 -4.30 -14.46
N ASN A 88 -12.22 -5.61 -14.27
CA ASN A 88 -13.31 -6.59 -14.33
C ASN A 88 -14.39 -6.34 -13.27
N THR A 89 -13.99 -5.90 -12.07
CA THR A 89 -14.94 -5.50 -11.03
C THR A 89 -15.75 -4.28 -11.48
N LEU A 90 -15.08 -3.22 -11.95
CA LEU A 90 -15.74 -2.01 -12.42
C LEU A 90 -16.65 -2.26 -13.63
N ASP A 91 -16.24 -3.12 -14.58
CA ASP A 91 -17.05 -3.52 -15.74
C ASP A 91 -18.33 -4.30 -15.33
N SER A 92 -18.35 -4.89 -14.12
CA SER A 92 -19.48 -5.65 -13.58
C SER A 92 -20.44 -4.81 -12.73
N LEU A 93 -20.10 -3.55 -12.42
CA LEU A 93 -20.93 -2.64 -11.64
C LEU A 93 -21.73 -1.73 -12.60
N GLU A 94 -23.06 -1.84 -12.54
CA GLU A 94 -23.98 -1.12 -13.42
C GLU A 94 -24.63 0.09 -12.73
N ASN A 95 -24.64 0.11 -11.37
CA ASN A 95 -25.27 1.15 -10.58
C ASN A 95 -24.38 2.39 -10.45
N ASN A 96 -24.69 3.41 -11.22
CA ASN A 96 -23.95 4.68 -11.20
C ASN A 96 -24.21 5.56 -9.96
N GLU A 97 -25.15 5.20 -9.08
CA GLU A 97 -25.45 5.94 -7.84
C GLU A 97 -24.55 5.51 -6.67
N SER A 98 -23.96 4.33 -6.75
CA SER A 98 -23.03 3.83 -5.74
C SER A 98 -21.75 4.67 -5.68
N LEU A 99 -21.26 4.91 -4.48
CA LEU A 99 -19.91 5.43 -4.29
C LEU A 99 -18.92 4.28 -4.35
N ILE A 100 -18.08 4.27 -5.37
CA ILE A 100 -17.04 3.25 -5.56
C ILE A 100 -15.73 3.76 -4.96
N VAL A 101 -15.18 2.99 -4.02
CA VAL A 101 -13.93 3.34 -3.31
C VAL A 101 -12.85 2.34 -3.68
N ILE A 102 -11.92 2.73 -4.55
CA ILE A 102 -10.79 1.87 -4.91
C ILE A 102 -9.71 2.01 -3.83
N THR A 103 -9.44 0.91 -3.13
CA THR A 103 -8.39 0.84 -2.09
C THR A 103 -7.18 0.02 -2.55
N SER A 104 -7.35 -0.77 -3.60
CA SER A 104 -6.27 -1.53 -4.23
C SER A 104 -5.17 -0.60 -4.72
N THR A 105 -3.92 -1.04 -4.65
CA THR A 105 -2.77 -0.25 -5.10
C THR A 105 -2.80 -0.08 -6.62
N VAL A 106 -2.75 1.16 -7.08
CA VAL A 106 -2.67 1.50 -8.51
C VAL A 106 -1.53 2.47 -8.73
N SER A 107 -0.73 2.27 -9.78
CA SER A 107 0.38 3.17 -10.09
C SER A 107 -0.08 4.56 -10.58
N PRO A 108 0.74 5.60 -10.36
CA PRO A 108 0.43 6.96 -10.83
C PRO A 108 0.23 7.04 -12.35
N LYS A 109 0.91 6.18 -13.11
CA LYS A 109 0.78 6.13 -14.58
C LYS A 109 -0.54 5.50 -15.05
N TYR A 110 -1.17 4.67 -14.21
CA TYR A 110 -2.32 3.87 -14.62
C TYR A 110 -3.65 4.33 -14.02
N ILE A 111 -3.64 4.99 -12.86
CA ILE A 111 -4.89 5.36 -12.16
C ILE A 111 -5.85 6.18 -13.05
N ASN A 112 -5.34 7.17 -13.79
CA ASN A 112 -6.17 7.95 -14.69
C ASN A 112 -6.74 7.13 -15.85
N LYS A 113 -6.05 6.09 -16.32
CA LYS A 113 -6.58 5.19 -17.36
C LYS A 113 -7.79 4.43 -16.85
N ILE A 114 -7.73 3.95 -15.60
CA ILE A 114 -8.87 3.27 -14.97
C ILE A 114 -10.04 4.23 -14.82
N VAL A 115 -9.88 5.35 -14.09
CA VAL A 115 -11.01 6.22 -13.75
C VAL A 115 -11.63 6.91 -14.95
N ASN A 116 -10.87 7.17 -16.02
CA ASN A 116 -11.36 7.78 -17.24
C ASN A 116 -12.17 6.80 -18.12
N LYS A 117 -12.00 5.49 -17.94
CA LYS A 117 -12.86 4.48 -18.58
C LYS A 117 -14.30 4.54 -18.04
N TYR A 118 -14.48 5.05 -16.81
CA TYR A 118 -15.80 5.12 -16.12
C TYR A 118 -16.16 6.57 -15.76
N PRO A 119 -16.40 7.45 -16.76
CA PRO A 119 -16.59 8.89 -16.52
C PRO A 119 -17.84 9.23 -15.72
N ASN A 120 -18.85 8.37 -15.78
CA ASN A 120 -20.15 8.57 -15.08
C ASN A 120 -20.20 7.93 -13.70
N SER A 121 -19.18 7.15 -13.29
CA SER A 121 -19.15 6.50 -11.99
C SER A 121 -18.58 7.43 -10.92
N ASN A 122 -19.12 7.32 -9.73
CA ASN A 122 -18.68 8.07 -8.55
C ASN A 122 -17.48 7.34 -7.90
N ILE A 123 -16.29 7.55 -8.42
CA ILE A 123 -15.08 6.86 -7.95
C ILE A 123 -14.28 7.76 -7.03
N ILE A 124 -13.84 7.20 -5.89
CA ILE A 124 -12.80 7.75 -5.02
C ILE A 124 -11.64 6.75 -4.99
N TYR A 125 -10.43 7.23 -5.10
CA TYR A 125 -9.23 6.45 -4.81
C TYR A 125 -8.80 6.70 -3.37
N ASN A 126 -8.89 5.67 -2.53
CA ASN A 126 -8.56 5.78 -1.10
C ASN A 126 -7.50 4.73 -0.73
N PRO A 127 -6.22 4.99 -1.01
CA PRO A 127 -5.15 4.08 -0.65
C PRO A 127 -4.91 4.09 0.86
N PHE A 128 -4.82 2.91 1.47
CA PHE A 128 -4.45 2.78 2.88
C PHE A 128 -2.94 2.76 3.08
N MET A 129 -2.49 3.44 4.14
CA MET A 129 -1.12 3.37 4.65
C MET A 129 -1.11 2.61 5.96
N PHE A 130 -0.85 1.31 5.91
CA PHE A 130 -0.85 0.44 7.09
C PHE A 130 0.45 -0.33 7.25
N GLU A 131 0.71 -0.76 8.47
CA GLU A 131 1.80 -1.68 8.79
C GLU A 131 1.31 -3.12 8.60
N GLY A 132 2.07 -3.93 7.86
CA GLY A 132 1.74 -5.34 7.67
C GLY A 132 1.61 -6.08 9.00
N GLY A 133 0.51 -6.83 9.16
CA GLY A 133 0.16 -7.53 10.40
C GLY A 133 -0.59 -6.68 11.44
N ASN A 134 -0.80 -5.38 11.17
CA ASN A 134 -1.55 -4.48 12.05
C ASN A 134 -2.62 -3.67 11.28
N GLU A 135 -3.17 -4.27 10.22
CA GLU A 135 -4.10 -3.62 9.31
C GLU A 135 -5.36 -3.11 10.03
N TYR A 136 -5.95 -3.93 10.89
CA TYR A 136 -7.14 -3.57 11.66
C TYR A 136 -6.94 -2.29 12.48
N ASN A 137 -5.89 -2.25 13.32
CA ASN A 137 -5.63 -1.07 14.14
C ASN A 137 -5.20 0.15 13.32
N SER A 138 -4.50 -0.07 12.21
CA SER A 138 -4.09 1.00 11.31
C SER A 138 -5.31 1.68 10.65
N ILE A 139 -6.34 0.91 10.28
CA ILE A 139 -7.59 1.43 9.72
C ILE A 139 -8.43 2.09 10.83
N LYS A 140 -8.59 1.41 11.98
CA LYS A 140 -9.42 1.89 13.09
C LYS A 140 -8.91 3.20 13.68
N ASN A 141 -7.60 3.35 13.81
CA ASN A 141 -6.98 4.50 14.48
C ASN A 141 -6.31 5.48 13.48
N GLN A 142 -6.76 5.48 12.22
CA GLN A 142 -6.21 6.41 11.24
C GLN A 142 -6.52 7.85 11.61
N THR A 143 -5.51 8.70 11.53
CA THR A 143 -5.62 10.16 11.76
C THR A 143 -5.67 10.96 10.49
N ASP A 144 -5.26 10.34 9.38
CA ASP A 144 -5.11 10.97 8.08
C ASP A 144 -5.65 10.03 6.99
N VAL A 145 -6.59 10.52 6.18
CA VAL A 145 -7.23 9.78 5.09
C VAL A 145 -6.99 10.51 3.77
N ILE A 146 -6.50 9.77 2.78
CA ILE A 146 -6.25 10.29 1.44
C ILE A 146 -7.44 9.99 0.55
N LEU A 147 -7.98 11.04 -0.05
CA LEU A 147 -9.06 10.96 -1.01
C LEU A 147 -8.58 11.46 -2.37
N GLY A 148 -8.29 10.53 -3.28
CA GLY A 148 -8.07 10.82 -4.70
C GLY A 148 -9.42 11.01 -5.37
N ILE A 149 -9.73 12.22 -5.83
CA ILE A 149 -11.03 12.61 -6.37
C ILE A 149 -10.88 13.40 -7.68
N ARG A 150 -11.97 13.50 -8.44
CA ARG A 150 -12.05 14.42 -9.58
C ARG A 150 -12.26 15.85 -9.08
N GLU A 151 -11.80 16.80 -9.85
CA GLU A 151 -12.13 18.22 -9.62
C GLU A 151 -13.64 18.43 -9.64
N GLY A 152 -14.17 19.11 -8.62
CA GLY A 152 -15.60 19.37 -8.46
C GLY A 152 -16.44 18.18 -7.96
N GLN A 153 -15.85 17.05 -7.61
CA GLN A 153 -16.55 15.93 -6.99
C GLN A 153 -16.97 16.31 -5.56
N THR A 154 -18.23 15.98 -5.18
CA THR A 154 -18.83 16.38 -3.89
C THR A 154 -19.46 15.21 -3.14
N ASN A 155 -19.37 13.99 -3.65
CA ASN A 155 -20.02 12.81 -3.06
C ASN A 155 -19.14 12.04 -2.06
N GLU A 156 -17.96 12.55 -1.74
CA GLU A 156 -17.07 11.99 -0.72
C GLU A 156 -17.63 12.05 0.70
N GLU A 157 -18.66 12.87 0.94
CA GLU A 157 -19.31 13.00 2.26
C GLU A 157 -19.82 11.67 2.82
N LYS A 158 -20.29 10.76 1.96
CA LYS A 158 -20.70 9.42 2.39
C LYS A 158 -19.55 8.64 3.02
N LEU A 159 -18.36 8.71 2.41
CA LEU A 159 -17.16 8.04 2.90
C LEU A 159 -16.61 8.71 4.17
N ILE A 160 -16.62 10.04 4.20
CA ILE A 160 -16.24 10.84 5.36
C ILE A 160 -17.11 10.46 6.56
N ASN A 161 -18.44 10.49 6.40
CA ASN A 161 -19.37 10.12 7.46
C ASN A 161 -19.17 8.69 7.96
N LEU A 162 -18.85 7.75 7.08
CA LEU A 162 -18.51 6.38 7.47
C LEU A 162 -17.24 6.36 8.35
N TYR A 163 -16.17 7.01 7.95
CA TYR A 163 -14.92 7.02 8.72
C TYR A 163 -15.06 7.79 10.04
N ASP A 164 -15.77 8.91 10.05
CA ASP A 164 -16.05 9.69 11.27
C ASP A 164 -16.91 8.90 12.28
N SER A 165 -17.73 7.95 11.82
CA SER A 165 -18.48 7.04 12.70
C SER A 165 -17.61 5.97 13.35
N ILE A 166 -16.41 5.69 12.79
CA ILE A 166 -15.45 4.73 13.31
C ILE A 166 -14.47 5.41 14.28
N THR A 167 -13.93 6.55 13.87
CA THR A 167 -12.95 7.30 14.65
C THR A 167 -13.12 8.81 14.42
N SER A 168 -12.93 9.61 15.46
CA SER A 168 -13.03 11.07 15.40
C SER A 168 -11.68 11.74 15.15
N GLY A 169 -11.72 12.96 14.60
CA GLY A 169 -10.52 13.78 14.44
C GLY A 169 -9.64 13.39 13.24
N ILE A 170 -10.24 12.83 12.20
CA ILE A 170 -9.56 12.48 10.96
C ILE A 170 -9.30 13.75 10.12
N ASN A 171 -8.08 13.87 9.61
CA ASN A 171 -7.72 14.86 8.60
C ASN A 171 -7.91 14.26 7.20
N TYR A 172 -8.76 14.86 6.38
CA TYR A 172 -9.03 14.40 5.02
C TYR A 172 -8.20 15.18 4.01
N HIS A 173 -7.30 14.49 3.32
CA HIS A 173 -6.41 15.06 2.29
C HIS A 173 -7.01 14.81 0.90
N ARG A 174 -7.65 15.84 0.32
CA ARG A 174 -8.22 15.79 -1.03
C ARG A 174 -7.15 16.08 -2.06
N LEU A 175 -6.90 15.13 -2.92
CA LEU A 175 -5.90 15.17 -3.99
C LEU A 175 -6.53 14.71 -5.30
N ASP A 176 -5.92 15.05 -6.43
CA ASP A 176 -6.23 14.33 -7.66
C ASP A 176 -5.75 12.87 -7.59
N TYR A 177 -6.26 12.02 -8.48
CA TYR A 177 -5.96 10.59 -8.45
C TYR A 177 -4.48 10.26 -8.58
N VAL A 178 -3.74 10.98 -9.43
CA VAL A 178 -2.30 10.74 -9.65
C VAL A 178 -1.52 11.11 -8.41
N SER A 179 -1.82 12.26 -7.82
CA SER A 179 -1.18 12.74 -6.59
C SER A 179 -1.44 11.79 -5.40
N ALA A 180 -2.68 11.28 -5.27
CA ALA A 180 -3.03 10.31 -4.23
C ALA A 180 -2.28 8.99 -4.40
N SER A 181 -2.16 8.50 -5.64
CA SER A 181 -1.39 7.29 -5.96
C SER A 181 0.11 7.50 -5.71
N LEU A 182 0.66 8.61 -6.17
CA LEU A 182 2.07 8.94 -5.97
C LEU A 182 2.41 9.06 -4.48
N LEU A 183 1.54 9.70 -3.68
CA LEU A 183 1.72 9.82 -2.22
C LEU A 183 1.79 8.43 -1.56
N LYS A 184 0.89 7.51 -1.92
CA LYS A 184 0.89 6.13 -1.41
C LYS A 184 2.22 5.43 -1.69
N MET A 185 2.70 5.50 -2.91
CA MET A 185 3.91 4.80 -3.31
C MET A 185 5.16 5.44 -2.72
N THR A 186 5.25 6.77 -2.73
CA THR A 186 6.41 7.48 -2.14
C THR A 186 6.53 7.28 -0.64
N HIS A 187 5.41 7.07 0.08
CA HIS A 187 5.46 6.64 1.47
C HIS A 187 6.23 5.32 1.64
N ASN A 188 5.94 4.31 0.84
CA ASN A 188 6.63 3.01 0.91
C ASN A 188 8.10 3.12 0.48
N VAL A 189 8.39 3.93 -0.55
CA VAL A 189 9.78 4.21 -0.97
C VAL A 189 10.56 4.89 0.15
N TYR A 190 9.94 5.83 0.87
CA TYR A 190 10.60 6.48 2.01
C TYR A 190 10.91 5.51 3.14
N VAL A 191 10.03 4.55 3.42
CA VAL A 191 10.31 3.44 4.36
C VAL A 191 11.52 2.63 3.88
N SER A 192 11.58 2.27 2.60
CA SER A 192 12.71 1.55 2.01
C SER A 192 14.03 2.35 2.14
N LEU A 193 13.99 3.65 1.86
CA LEU A 193 15.13 4.55 2.02
C LEU A 193 15.68 4.55 3.46
N ARG A 194 14.79 4.65 4.45
CA ARG A 194 15.20 4.64 5.86
C ARG A 194 15.88 3.34 6.26
N ILE A 195 15.32 2.21 5.85
CA ILE A 195 15.89 0.89 6.12
C ILE A 195 17.25 0.77 5.40
N SER A 196 17.33 1.15 4.13
CA SER A 196 18.57 1.11 3.35
C SER A 196 19.66 1.99 3.98
N PHE A 197 19.31 3.20 4.43
CA PHE A 197 20.24 4.10 5.13
C PHE A 197 20.83 3.45 6.39
N VAL A 198 19.99 2.90 7.26
CA VAL A 198 20.45 2.28 8.51
C VAL A 198 21.33 1.05 8.24
N ASN A 199 20.94 0.24 7.26
CA ASN A 199 21.73 -0.92 6.86
C ASN A 199 23.07 -0.54 6.21
N SER A 200 23.13 0.58 5.48
CA SER A 200 24.38 1.12 4.95
C SER A 200 25.30 1.62 6.08
N VAL A 201 24.74 2.26 7.11
CA VAL A 201 25.49 2.62 8.33
C VAL A 201 26.04 1.38 9.03
N GLN A 202 25.25 0.31 9.12
CA GLN A 202 25.71 -0.97 9.69
C GLN A 202 26.91 -1.53 8.94
N ARG A 203 26.87 -1.58 7.60
CA ARG A 203 28.01 -2.05 6.79
C ARG A 203 29.25 -1.17 6.96
N LEU A 204 29.05 0.16 7.00
CA LEU A 204 30.12 1.12 7.22
C LEU A 204 30.78 0.94 8.59
N THR A 205 29.98 0.73 9.64
CA THR A 205 30.52 0.50 10.99
C THR A 205 31.25 -0.83 11.11
N ASP A 206 30.79 -1.86 10.41
CA ASP A 206 31.48 -3.16 10.31
C ASP A 206 32.87 -3.01 9.67
N GLU A 207 32.94 -2.28 8.55
CA GLU A 207 34.22 -2.00 7.86
C GLU A 207 35.19 -1.20 8.72
N LEU A 208 34.69 -0.29 9.54
CA LEU A 208 35.48 0.56 10.42
C LEU A 208 35.78 -0.10 11.78
N GLY A 209 35.28 -1.28 12.06
CA GLY A 209 35.45 -1.98 13.32
C GLY A 209 34.79 -1.29 14.52
N VAL A 210 33.66 -0.59 14.30
CA VAL A 210 32.92 0.09 15.37
C VAL A 210 31.49 -0.44 15.50
N GLU A 211 30.92 -0.32 16.69
CA GLU A 211 29.56 -0.76 16.96
C GLU A 211 28.52 0.21 16.38
N PRO A 212 27.51 -0.26 15.61
CA PRO A 212 26.50 0.60 15.00
C PRO A 212 25.48 1.17 15.98
N SER A 213 25.18 0.46 17.07
CA SER A 213 24.09 0.82 18.00
C SER A 213 24.30 2.17 18.69
N PRO A 214 25.48 2.55 19.19
CA PRO A 214 25.69 3.87 19.78
C PRO A 214 25.45 5.00 18.78
N ILE A 215 25.87 4.84 17.52
CA ILE A 215 25.70 5.84 16.45
C ILE A 215 24.21 6.03 16.14
N LEU A 216 23.51 4.94 15.89
CA LEU A 216 22.08 4.98 15.53
C LEU A 216 21.21 5.50 16.68
N ASN A 217 21.53 5.15 17.93
CA ASN A 217 20.82 5.66 19.09
C ASN A 217 21.09 7.17 19.30
N SER A 218 22.29 7.63 19.03
CA SER A 218 22.62 9.06 19.08
C SER A 218 21.90 9.84 17.98
N LEU A 219 21.81 9.29 16.76
CA LEU A 219 21.05 9.94 15.67
C LEU A 219 19.58 10.17 16.04
N LYS A 220 18.95 9.24 16.78
CA LYS A 220 17.55 9.39 17.23
C LYS A 220 17.31 10.57 18.16
N LEU A 221 18.36 11.13 18.78
CA LEU A 221 18.26 12.29 19.66
C LEU A 221 18.12 13.62 18.89
N PHE A 222 18.48 13.64 17.62
CA PHE A 222 18.39 14.85 16.82
C PHE A 222 16.97 15.04 16.25
N PRO A 223 16.43 16.28 16.25
CA PRO A 223 15.05 16.55 15.82
C PRO A 223 14.71 16.06 14.41
N ILE A 224 15.67 16.05 13.48
CA ILE A 224 15.49 15.57 12.10
C ILE A 224 15.11 14.08 12.03
N PHE A 225 15.43 13.29 13.07
CA PHE A 225 15.10 11.89 13.17
C PHE A 225 13.88 11.62 14.08
N ASN A 226 13.09 12.65 14.41
CA ASN A 226 11.85 12.48 15.17
C ASN A 226 10.94 11.40 14.55
N LYS A 227 10.35 10.55 15.38
CA LYS A 227 9.61 9.33 15.00
C LYS A 227 10.56 8.27 14.39
N PRO A 228 11.38 7.62 15.22
CA PRO A 228 12.48 6.73 14.78
C PRO A 228 12.05 5.35 14.30
N LYS A 229 10.84 5.20 13.73
CA LYS A 229 10.44 3.94 13.07
C LYS A 229 11.44 3.60 11.97
N PHE A 230 11.74 2.31 11.82
CA PHE A 230 12.69 1.78 10.82
C PHE A 230 14.13 2.33 10.96
N MET A 231 14.57 2.61 12.19
CA MET A 231 15.93 3.06 12.52
C MET A 231 16.71 1.99 13.28
N GLY A 232 16.38 0.73 13.11
CA GLY A 232 17.11 -0.43 13.63
C GLY A 232 17.89 -1.12 12.53
N ILE A 233 19.08 -1.66 12.87
CA ILE A 233 19.85 -2.55 12.00
C ILE A 233 19.13 -3.89 11.86
N GLY A 234 19.35 -4.60 10.75
CA GLY A 234 18.80 -5.94 10.57
C GLY A 234 18.60 -6.32 9.12
N LEU A 235 17.46 -6.90 8.83
CA LEU A 235 17.11 -7.35 7.48
C LEU A 235 16.88 -6.16 6.52
N PRO A 236 17.11 -6.33 5.22
CA PRO A 236 16.77 -5.34 4.21
C PRO A 236 15.25 -5.10 4.16
N SER A 237 14.83 -4.03 3.50
CA SER A 237 13.42 -3.79 3.24
C SER A 237 12.80 -5.00 2.52
N GLY A 238 11.69 -5.50 3.05
CA GLY A 238 11.04 -6.72 2.59
C GLY A 238 9.52 -6.62 2.55
N GLY A 239 8.89 -7.79 2.49
CA GLY A 239 7.46 -7.91 2.31
C GLY A 239 7.02 -7.63 0.86
N PRO A 240 5.73 -7.87 0.55
CA PRO A 240 5.24 -7.79 -0.84
C PRO A 240 5.10 -6.35 -1.36
N CYS A 241 5.01 -5.35 -0.50
CA CYS A 241 4.64 -3.98 -0.90
C CYS A 241 5.85 -3.08 -1.13
N ILE A 242 6.81 -3.04 -0.17
CA ILE A 242 7.87 -2.02 -0.18
C ILE A 242 8.81 -2.15 -1.37
N PRO A 243 9.38 -3.33 -1.69
CA PRO A 243 10.26 -3.47 -2.85
C PRO A 243 9.51 -3.21 -4.18
N ARG A 244 8.28 -3.69 -4.28
CA ARG A 244 7.44 -3.59 -5.45
C ARG A 244 7.05 -2.14 -5.78
N ASP A 245 6.55 -1.39 -4.80
CA ASP A 245 6.22 0.04 -4.97
C ASP A 245 7.49 0.85 -5.31
N SER A 246 8.63 0.50 -4.71
CA SER A 246 9.92 1.13 -5.03
C SER A 246 10.35 0.87 -6.48
N LEU A 247 10.10 -0.31 -7.01
CA LEU A 247 10.40 -0.67 -8.39
C LEU A 247 9.50 0.09 -9.37
N VAL A 248 8.18 0.18 -9.10
CA VAL A 248 7.24 0.98 -9.91
C VAL A 248 7.66 2.45 -9.97
N ILE A 249 8.05 3.03 -8.86
CA ILE A 249 8.50 4.43 -8.82
C ILE A 249 9.81 4.60 -9.59
N SER A 250 10.79 3.71 -9.41
CA SER A 250 12.06 3.79 -10.14
C SER A 250 11.86 3.70 -11.65
N ASN A 251 10.94 2.87 -12.12
CA ASN A 251 10.56 2.77 -13.53
C ASN A 251 9.69 3.94 -14.04
N SER A 252 9.20 4.77 -13.14
CA SER A 252 8.36 5.91 -13.51
C SER A 252 9.16 7.13 -13.94
N LEU A 253 10.44 7.19 -13.56
CA LEU A 253 11.34 8.29 -13.86
C LEU A 253 12.45 7.84 -14.83
N PRO A 254 12.52 8.40 -16.06
CA PRO A 254 13.59 8.08 -17.00
C PRO A 254 14.97 8.40 -16.41
N ASN A 255 15.94 7.51 -16.62
CA ASN A 255 17.34 7.68 -16.16
C ASN A 255 17.47 7.92 -14.65
N ASP A 256 16.53 7.44 -13.86
CA ASP A 256 16.60 7.53 -12.41
C ASP A 256 17.81 6.79 -11.84
N THR A 257 18.53 7.45 -10.95
CA THR A 257 19.64 6.87 -10.19
C THR A 257 19.33 6.78 -8.70
N PHE A 258 18.43 7.63 -8.20
CA PHE A 258 18.13 7.72 -6.77
C PHE A 258 17.25 6.54 -6.29
N PHE A 259 16.09 6.34 -6.89
CA PHE A 259 15.19 5.24 -6.49
C PHE A 259 15.78 3.88 -6.84
N LYS A 260 16.47 3.75 -7.99
CA LYS A 260 17.27 2.56 -8.31
C LYS A 260 18.39 2.33 -7.29
N GLY A 261 19.04 3.38 -6.82
CA GLY A 261 20.06 3.31 -5.78
C GLY A 261 19.52 2.71 -4.47
N ILE A 262 18.30 3.06 -4.05
CA ILE A 262 17.65 2.47 -2.87
C ILE A 262 17.44 0.95 -3.04
N LEU A 263 17.01 0.52 -4.23
CA LEU A 263 16.84 -0.91 -4.53
C LEU A 263 18.18 -1.65 -4.59
N ASN A 264 19.20 -1.05 -5.19
CA ASN A 264 20.56 -1.61 -5.23
C ASN A 264 21.14 -1.75 -3.82
N GLU A 265 20.94 -0.77 -2.95
CA GLU A 265 21.37 -0.84 -1.55
C GLU A 265 20.70 -1.99 -0.78
N ARG A 266 19.43 -2.28 -1.08
CA ARG A 266 18.75 -3.46 -0.56
C ARG A 266 19.48 -4.74 -0.97
N MET A 267 19.87 -4.86 -2.23
CA MET A 267 20.58 -6.04 -2.76
C MET A 267 21.97 -6.16 -2.14
N ASN A 268 22.76 -5.08 -2.12
CA ASN A 268 24.08 -5.04 -1.51
C ASN A 268 24.03 -5.49 -0.04
N HIS A 269 22.98 -5.11 0.69
CA HIS A 269 22.84 -5.52 2.08
C HIS A 269 22.51 -7.01 2.24
N VAL A 270 21.71 -7.59 1.33
CA VAL A 270 21.45 -9.04 1.31
C VAL A 270 22.76 -9.82 1.08
N GLU A 271 23.55 -9.41 0.10
CA GLU A 271 24.83 -10.05 -0.21
C GLU A 271 25.80 -9.97 0.98
N TRP A 272 25.89 -8.80 1.60
CA TRP A 272 26.69 -8.59 2.79
C TRP A 272 26.27 -9.49 3.95
N LEU A 273 24.95 -9.55 4.26
CA LEU A 273 24.42 -10.44 5.31
C LEU A 273 24.71 -11.91 5.02
N THR A 274 24.51 -12.33 3.78
CA THR A 274 24.79 -13.72 3.37
C THR A 274 26.25 -14.07 3.61
N LYS A 275 27.18 -13.20 3.19
CA LYS A 275 28.61 -13.38 3.44
C LYS A 275 28.94 -13.46 4.93
N ARG A 276 28.38 -12.54 5.74
CA ARG A 276 28.59 -12.53 7.20
C ARG A 276 28.08 -13.82 7.86
N ILE A 277 26.93 -14.34 7.44
CA ILE A 277 26.38 -15.59 7.97
C ILE A 277 27.34 -16.78 7.63
N ILE A 278 27.81 -16.85 6.38
CA ILE A 278 28.74 -17.88 5.95
C ILE A 278 30.03 -17.82 6.77
N ASP A 279 30.62 -16.63 6.93
CA ASP A 279 31.85 -16.41 7.69
C ASP A 279 31.70 -16.83 9.17
N ILE A 280 30.53 -16.49 9.80
CA ILE A 280 30.24 -16.85 11.22
C ILE A 280 30.04 -18.36 11.36
N MET A 281 29.40 -19.00 10.39
CA MET A 281 29.13 -20.44 10.42
C MET A 281 30.34 -21.28 10.00
N ASN A 282 31.44 -20.67 9.56
CA ASN A 282 32.63 -21.36 8.99
C ASN A 282 32.28 -22.33 7.85
N LEU A 283 31.33 -21.95 6.98
CA LEU A 283 30.88 -22.70 5.81
C LEU A 283 31.69 -22.35 4.56
#